data_6abdced8406f51a6cd2b700b8355dc34
#
_entry.id   6abdced8406f51a6cd2b700b8355dc34
#
_cell.length_a   1.000
_cell.length_b   1.000
_cell.length_c   1.000
_cell.angle_alpha   90.00
_cell.angle_beta   90.00
_cell.angle_gamma   90.00
#
_symmetry.space_group_name_H-M   'P 1'
#
loop_
_entity.id
_entity.type
_entity.pdbx_description
1 polymer ?
#
loop_
_entity_poly.entity_id
_entity_poly.type
_entity_poly.pdbx_seq_one_letter_code
_entity_poly.pdbx_strand_id
1 'polypeptide(L)'
;MKNLICHCGKVKLQIKVDDIGKLQRCNCSICRKKGSIMAAIDLNNLEILEGKENLSMYQFNTKVAKHYFCKICGIYTHHQRRSNPNEFAVNVAVSYTHLTLPTILLV
;
A
#
# COMPACT_ATOMS: atom_id res chain seq x y z
N MET A 1 13.74 -1.87 -8.47
CA MET A 1 12.48 -1.13 -8.42
C MET A 1 11.31 -2.05 -8.60
N LYS A 2 10.22 -1.79 -7.90
CA LYS A 2 9.02 -2.61 -7.99
C LYS A 2 7.82 -1.73 -8.30
N ASN A 3 6.92 -2.26 -9.13
CA ASN A 3 5.72 -1.56 -9.53
C ASN A 3 4.51 -2.07 -8.75
N LEU A 4 3.62 -1.15 -8.43
CA LEU A 4 2.37 -1.43 -7.75
C LEU A 4 1.24 -0.94 -8.65
N ILE A 5 0.28 -1.78 -8.93
CA ILE A 5 -0.83 -1.44 -9.81
C ILE A 5 -2.13 -1.86 -9.15
N CYS A 6 -3.12 -0.96 -9.12
CA CYS A 6 -4.46 -1.30 -8.62
C CYS A 6 -5.17 -2.24 -9.61
N HIS A 7 -6.30 -2.77 -9.21
CA HIS A 7 -7.00 -3.76 -10.03
C HIS A 7 -7.43 -3.22 -11.39
N CYS A 8 -7.95 -1.99 -11.45
CA CYS A 8 -8.40 -1.41 -12.73
C CYS A 8 -7.25 -0.84 -13.57
N GLY A 9 -6.04 -0.76 -13.00
CA GLY A 9 -4.87 -0.26 -13.71
C GLY A 9 -4.74 1.25 -13.79
N LYS A 10 -5.68 1.99 -13.21
CA LYS A 10 -5.66 3.46 -13.30
C LYS A 10 -4.69 4.12 -12.34
N VAL A 11 -4.27 3.42 -11.29
CA VAL A 11 -3.29 3.92 -10.33
C VAL A 11 -2.05 3.05 -10.40
N LYS A 12 -0.93 3.67 -10.70
CA LYS A 12 0.37 2.98 -10.81
C LYS A 12 1.38 3.70 -9.94
N LEU A 13 2.02 2.93 -9.07
CA LEU A 13 3.04 3.41 -8.16
C LEU A 13 4.35 2.67 -8.42
N GLN A 14 5.45 3.27 -8.01
CA GLN A 14 6.76 2.61 -8.07
C GLN A 14 7.45 2.78 -6.73
N ILE A 15 8.03 1.71 -6.23
CA ILE A 15 8.87 1.77 -5.04
C ILE A 15 10.32 1.54 -5.46
N LYS A 16 11.19 2.43 -4.98
CA LYS A 16 12.60 2.47 -5.38
C LYS A 16 13.44 1.64 -4.42
N VAL A 17 13.11 0.37 -4.29
CA VAL A 17 13.83 -0.58 -3.44
C VAL A 17 14.02 -1.88 -4.20
N ASP A 18 15.14 -2.55 -3.93
CA ASP A 18 15.42 -3.83 -4.57
C ASP A 18 14.72 -4.98 -3.83
N ASP A 19 14.52 -4.80 -2.54
CA ASP A 19 13.87 -5.79 -1.69
C ASP A 19 12.79 -5.11 -0.86
N ILE A 20 11.62 -5.72 -0.79
CA ILE A 20 10.50 -5.19 -0.01
C ILE A 20 10.76 -5.26 1.49
N GLY A 21 11.66 -6.13 1.90
CA GLY A 21 11.97 -6.29 3.31
C GLY A 21 10.89 -7.09 4.05
N LYS A 22 10.70 -6.79 5.33
CA LYS A 22 9.81 -7.56 6.18
C LYS A 22 8.35 -7.25 5.90
N LEU A 23 7.56 -8.30 5.68
CA LEU A 23 6.12 -8.18 5.52
C LEU A 23 5.45 -8.12 6.88
N GLN A 24 4.39 -7.33 6.98
CA GLN A 24 3.69 -7.12 8.24
C GLN A 24 2.19 -7.13 8.04
N ARG A 25 1.48 -7.59 9.07
CA ARG A 25 0.05 -7.36 9.22
C ARG A 25 -0.14 -6.43 10.41
N CYS A 26 -0.85 -5.35 10.19
CA CYS A 26 -1.21 -4.45 11.26
C CYS A 26 -2.57 -4.89 11.84
N ASN A 27 -2.69 -4.90 13.17
CA ASN A 27 -3.94 -5.28 13.82
C ASN A 27 -4.76 -4.09 14.30
N CYS A 28 -4.49 -2.89 13.81
CA CYS A 28 -5.36 -1.76 14.05
C CYS A 28 -6.71 -1.96 13.36
N SER A 29 -7.73 -1.21 13.77
CA SER A 29 -9.09 -1.44 13.34
C SER A 29 -9.28 -1.46 11.82
N ILE A 30 -8.66 -0.51 11.11
CA ILE A 30 -8.81 -0.43 9.66
C ILE A 30 -7.97 -1.48 8.95
N CYS A 31 -6.73 -1.71 9.40
CA CYS A 31 -5.84 -2.67 8.74
C CYS A 31 -6.35 -4.09 8.87
N ARG A 32 -6.97 -4.43 10.01
CA ARG A 32 -7.60 -5.73 10.18
C ARG A 32 -8.72 -5.94 9.18
N LYS A 33 -9.54 -4.93 8.98
CA LYS A 33 -10.68 -5.02 8.05
C LYS A 33 -10.22 -5.09 6.60
N LYS A 34 -9.12 -4.45 6.26
CA LYS A 34 -8.53 -4.55 4.93
C LYS A 34 -7.96 -5.94 4.67
N GLY A 35 -7.46 -6.61 5.69
CA GLY A 35 -6.80 -7.89 5.55
C GLY A 35 -5.53 -7.83 4.71
N SER A 36 -4.93 -6.66 4.60
CA SER A 36 -3.77 -6.47 3.74
C SER A 36 -2.48 -6.87 4.41
N ILE A 37 -1.51 -7.29 3.62
CA ILE A 37 -0.14 -7.51 4.04
C ILE A 37 0.68 -6.34 3.54
N MET A 38 1.50 -5.76 4.40
CA MET A 38 2.15 -4.49 4.13
C MET A 38 3.66 -4.58 4.28
N ALA A 39 4.35 -3.69 3.57
CA ALA A 39 5.79 -3.48 3.73
C ALA A 39 6.02 -1.99 3.98
N ALA A 40 6.90 -1.68 4.92
CA ALA A 40 7.25 -0.30 5.24
C ALA A 40 8.27 0.22 4.22
N ILE A 41 8.00 1.41 3.68
CA ILE A 41 8.83 2.05 2.66
C ILE A 41 9.06 3.49 3.09
N ASP A 42 10.29 3.99 2.98
CA ASP A 42 10.59 5.40 3.21
C ASP A 42 9.79 6.27 2.24
N LEU A 43 9.35 7.44 2.71
CA LEU A 43 8.55 8.36 1.88
C LEU A 43 9.24 8.68 0.56
N ASN A 44 10.57 8.80 0.58
CA ASN A 44 11.32 9.18 -0.61
C ASN A 44 11.43 8.05 -1.64
N ASN A 45 11.05 6.84 -1.26
CA ASN A 45 11.17 5.68 -2.12
C ASN A 45 9.86 5.28 -2.79
N LEU A 46 8.80 6.06 -2.60
CA LEU A 46 7.52 5.83 -3.26
C LEU A 46 7.23 6.96 -4.23
N GLU A 47 6.89 6.60 -5.45
CA GLU A 47 6.52 7.56 -6.48
C GLU A 47 5.21 7.14 -7.14
N ILE A 48 4.32 8.11 -7.35
CA ILE A 48 3.07 7.87 -8.07
C ILE A 48 3.37 8.13 -9.55
N LEU A 49 3.35 7.06 -10.35
CA LEU A 49 3.63 7.16 -11.77
C LEU A 49 2.42 7.65 -12.57
N GLU A 50 1.25 7.11 -12.26
CA GLU A 50 0.02 7.45 -12.96
C GLU A 50 -1.15 7.38 -12.00
N GLY A 51 -2.17 8.20 -12.26
CA GLY A 51 -3.44 8.08 -11.58
C GLY A 51 -3.52 8.76 -10.22
N LYS A 52 -2.68 9.75 -9.96
CA LYS A 52 -2.77 10.51 -8.71
C LYS A 52 -4.17 11.07 -8.50
N GLU A 53 -4.81 11.52 -9.56
CA GLU A 53 -6.17 12.05 -9.51
C GLU A 53 -7.22 10.99 -9.21
N ASN A 54 -6.86 9.73 -9.34
CA ASN A 54 -7.75 8.60 -9.05
C ASN A 54 -7.54 8.03 -7.65
N LEU A 55 -6.62 8.60 -6.88
CA LEU A 55 -6.43 8.20 -5.50
C LEU A 55 -7.39 8.97 -4.59
N SER A 56 -8.05 8.24 -3.72
CA SER A 56 -8.83 8.83 -2.63
C SER A 56 -8.12 8.57 -1.32
N MET A 57 -8.40 9.41 -0.34
CA MET A 57 -7.77 9.30 0.96
C MET A 57 -8.83 9.23 2.04
N TYR A 58 -8.60 8.34 2.99
CA TYR A 58 -9.44 8.20 4.18
C TYR A 58 -8.61 8.44 5.42
N GLN A 59 -9.13 9.24 6.31
CA GLN A 59 -8.53 9.51 7.62
C GLN A 59 -9.60 9.38 8.70
N PHE A 60 -9.18 8.99 9.87
CA PHE A 60 -10.06 8.86 11.02
C PHE A 60 -9.29 9.09 12.32
N ASN A 61 -10.02 9.31 13.41
CA ASN A 61 -9.48 9.49 14.75
C ASN A 61 -8.48 10.67 14.79
N THR A 62 -7.20 10.44 15.04
CA THR A 62 -6.19 11.49 15.13
C THR A 62 -5.84 12.13 13.80
N LYS A 63 -6.22 11.50 12.70
CA LYS A 63 -5.96 11.95 11.33
C LYS A 63 -4.48 12.12 11.00
N VAL A 64 -3.61 11.38 11.69
CA VAL A 64 -2.19 11.36 11.37
C VAL A 64 -1.95 10.38 10.22
N ALA A 65 -2.52 9.19 10.30
CA ALA A 65 -2.42 8.21 9.22
C ALA A 65 -3.29 8.63 8.05
N LYS A 66 -2.77 8.48 6.84
CA LYS A 66 -3.49 8.77 5.60
C LYS A 66 -3.57 7.51 4.77
N HIS A 67 -4.77 7.01 4.57
CA HIS A 67 -5.02 5.75 3.86
C HIS A 67 -5.47 6.04 2.45
N TYR A 68 -4.72 5.54 1.47
CA TYR A 68 -4.99 5.81 0.05
C TYR A 68 -5.52 4.57 -0.65
N PHE A 69 -6.44 4.79 -1.55
CA PHE A 69 -7.02 3.72 -2.35
C PHE A 69 -7.46 4.27 -3.71
N CYS A 70 -7.55 3.39 -4.70
CA CYS A 70 -8.07 3.78 -6.01
C CYS A 70 -9.58 4.03 -5.89
N LYS A 71 -10.03 5.23 -6.24
CA LYS A 71 -11.46 5.56 -6.13
C LYS A 71 -12.31 4.83 -7.17
N ILE A 72 -11.70 4.29 -8.20
CA ILE A 72 -12.41 3.61 -9.29
C ILE A 72 -12.66 2.14 -8.95
N CYS A 73 -11.62 1.40 -8.54
CA CYS A 73 -11.77 -0.01 -8.20
C CYS A 73 -11.79 -0.30 -6.70
N GLY A 74 -11.49 0.70 -5.87
CA GLY A 74 -11.55 0.55 -4.42
C GLY A 74 -10.36 -0.14 -3.79
N ILE A 75 -9.37 -0.53 -4.56
CA ILE A 75 -8.21 -1.26 -4.03
C ILE A 75 -7.31 -0.33 -3.23
N TYR A 76 -7.04 -0.73 -1.99
CA TYR A 76 -6.10 -0.06 -1.12
C TYR A 76 -4.68 -0.21 -1.67
N THR A 77 -3.95 0.90 -1.77
CA THR A 77 -2.60 0.91 -2.32
C THR A 77 -1.54 1.10 -1.24
N HIS A 78 -1.68 2.12 -0.44
CA HIS A 78 -0.67 2.45 0.57
C HIS A 78 -1.26 3.37 1.62
N HIS A 79 -0.55 3.54 2.73
CA HIS A 79 -0.91 4.55 3.70
C HIS A 79 0.34 5.15 4.34
N GLN A 80 0.23 6.41 4.78
CA GLN A 80 1.23 7.05 5.61
C GLN A 80 1.02 6.58 7.04
N ARG A 81 2.09 6.06 7.66
CA ARG A 81 1.97 5.43 8.97
C ARG A 81 1.79 6.44 10.08
N ARG A 82 0.94 6.12 11.04
CA ARG A 82 0.76 6.95 12.23
C ARG A 82 1.98 6.90 13.14
N SER A 83 2.53 5.71 13.34
CA SER A 83 3.67 5.51 14.24
C SER A 83 4.97 6.12 13.70
N ASN A 84 5.07 6.25 12.38
CA ASN A 84 6.21 6.87 11.75
C ASN A 84 5.76 7.58 10.47
N PRO A 85 5.43 8.89 10.56
CA PRO A 85 4.94 9.63 9.38
C PRO A 85 5.95 9.75 8.25
N ASN A 86 7.21 9.39 8.48
CA ASN A 86 8.24 9.39 7.43
C ASN A 86 8.25 8.10 6.63
N GLU A 87 7.31 7.21 6.89
CA GLU A 87 7.19 5.95 6.16
C GLU A 87 5.79 5.77 5.59
N PHE A 88 5.75 5.17 4.38
CA PHE A 88 4.54 4.57 3.85
C PHE A 88 4.52 3.09 4.20
N ALA A 89 3.34 2.53 4.35
CA ALA A 89 3.15 1.09 4.32
C ALA A 89 2.42 0.78 3.02
N VAL A 90 3.01 -0.07 2.18
CA VAL A 90 2.42 -0.40 0.89
C VAL A 90 1.73 -1.76 0.95
N ASN A 91 0.62 -1.87 0.24
CA ASN A 91 -0.11 -3.12 0.12
C ASN A 91 0.61 -4.01 -0.88
N VAL A 92 1.28 -5.06 -0.40
CA VAL A 92 2.08 -5.92 -1.28
C VAL A 92 1.24 -6.72 -2.28
N ALA A 93 -0.06 -6.85 -2.02
CA ALA A 93 -0.95 -7.55 -2.94
C ALA A 93 -1.08 -6.82 -4.29
N VAL A 94 -0.80 -5.51 -4.33
CA VAL A 94 -0.82 -4.75 -5.57
C VAL A 94 0.55 -4.74 -6.26
N SER A 95 1.54 -5.44 -5.70
CA SER A 95 2.85 -5.54 -6.31
C SER A 95 2.75 -6.32 -7.60
N TYR A 96 3.29 -5.74 -8.65
CA TYR A 96 3.28 -6.35 -9.96
C TYR A 96 4.31 -7.47 -10.09
N THR A 97 5.39 -7.38 -9.36
CA THR A 97 6.37 -8.46 -9.35
C THR A 97 5.79 -9.58 -8.51
N HIS A 98 5.81 -10.76 -9.06
CA HIS A 98 5.38 -11.98 -8.40
C HIS A 98 5.99 -12.08 -7.02
N LEU A 99 5.32 -11.49 -6.08
CA LEU A 99 5.50 -11.95 -4.76
C LEU A 99 4.91 -13.34 -4.79
N THR A 100 5.77 -14.32 -4.79
CA THR A 100 5.37 -15.63 -4.35
C THR A 100 4.96 -15.48 -2.90
N LEU A 101 3.94 -14.68 -2.68
CA LEU A 101 3.28 -14.71 -1.40
C LEU A 101 2.92 -16.17 -1.21
N PRO A 102 3.35 -16.74 -0.10
CA PRO A 102 3.15 -18.15 0.10
C PRO A 102 1.70 -18.47 -0.14
N THR A 103 1.48 -19.56 -0.84
CA THR A 103 0.16 -20.08 -1.13
C THR A 103 -0.74 -20.13 0.10
N ILE A 104 -0.17 -20.13 1.29
CA ILE A 104 -0.93 -20.08 2.52
C ILE A 104 -1.89 -18.89 2.61
N LEU A 105 -1.61 -17.83 1.87
CA LEU A 105 -2.49 -16.66 1.85
C LEU A 105 -3.71 -16.88 0.99
N LEU A 106 -3.77 -17.96 0.25
CA LEU A 106 -4.89 -18.31 -0.60
C LEU A 106 -5.92 -19.18 0.13
N VAL A 107 -5.62 -19.55 1.33
CA VAL A 107 -6.45 -20.44 2.11
C VAL A 107 -7.46 -19.67 2.92
#